data_13ac9e98488cdcfa134f0bc66abb8117
#
_entry.id   13ac9e98488cdcfa134f0bc66abb8117
#
_cell.length_a   1.000
_cell.length_b   1.000
_cell.length_c   1.000
_cell.angle_alpha   90.00
_cell.angle_beta   90.00
_cell.angle_gamma   90.00
#
_symmetry.space_group_name_H-M   'P 1'
#
loop_
_entity.id
_entity.type
_entity.pdbx_description
1 polymer ?
#
loop_
_entity_poly.entity_id
_entity_poly.type
_entity_poly.pdbx_seq_one_letter_code
_entity_poly.pdbx_strand_id
1 'polypeptide(L)'
;MSFGPLVTAGWLREHIGDRDLTVIDFRWHLLGPDGRDEYLRGHIPGAVFVDLEAVTGTRGGGRHPLPAAWQVQDEMQKAGVDDGTKVVVYDDAGGSVAARLWFLLGWFGHGAQAVLDGGMRAWGEPLETRIPSVVRGAFRSRPPDRTRILDFEAVQLLEGVPLIDARAGERYRGDSEPVDPKAGHVPGALSAPWVENLRADGLFKSAEELRDRYFSLGVEEGAVVYCGSGVNACHDLLAMELAGVPNGRLYAGSWSDWSHHDAPVATGKEPG
;
A
#
# COMPACT_ATOMS: atom_id res chain seq x y z
N MET A 1 -14.26 -17.43 6.87
CA MET A 1 -13.44 -17.09 5.68
C MET A 1 -12.01 -17.49 5.97
N SER A 2 -11.26 -17.95 4.97
CA SER A 2 -9.81 -18.19 5.13
C SER A 2 -9.08 -16.87 5.30
N PHE A 3 -7.96 -16.85 6.01
CA PHE A 3 -7.05 -15.71 6.07
C PHE A 3 -6.50 -15.46 4.65
N GLY A 4 -6.64 -14.25 4.14
CA GLY A 4 -6.28 -13.87 2.78
C GLY A 4 -5.68 -12.46 2.76
N PRO A 5 -5.41 -11.86 1.60
CA PRO A 5 -4.82 -10.54 1.52
C PRO A 5 -5.72 -9.42 2.09
N LEU A 6 -7.01 -9.71 2.28
CA LEU A 6 -8.00 -8.82 2.86
C LEU A 6 -8.83 -9.56 3.91
N VAL A 7 -9.09 -8.96 5.06
CA VAL A 7 -9.96 -9.49 6.12
C VAL A 7 -11.03 -8.49 6.52
N THR A 8 -12.21 -8.98 6.88
CA THR A 8 -13.31 -8.11 7.35
C THR A 8 -13.16 -7.75 8.83
N ALA A 9 -13.81 -6.66 9.26
CA ALA A 9 -13.88 -6.32 10.68
C ALA A 9 -14.58 -7.41 11.53
N GLY A 10 -15.54 -8.14 10.95
CA GLY A 10 -16.16 -9.30 11.57
C GLY A 10 -15.14 -10.40 11.87
N TRP A 11 -14.34 -10.77 10.88
CA TRP A 11 -13.26 -11.73 11.06
C TRP A 11 -12.27 -11.27 12.14
N LEU A 12 -11.84 -10.00 12.10
CA LEU A 12 -10.90 -9.47 13.08
C LEU A 12 -11.45 -9.52 14.50
N ARG A 13 -12.73 -9.18 14.71
CA ARG A 13 -13.37 -9.28 16.04
C ARG A 13 -13.34 -10.70 16.62
N GLU A 14 -13.51 -11.70 15.77
CA GLU A 14 -13.48 -13.10 16.19
C GLU A 14 -12.08 -13.61 16.55
N HIS A 15 -11.02 -12.98 16.00
CA HIS A 15 -9.63 -13.48 16.08
C HIS A 15 -8.67 -12.56 16.84
N ILE A 16 -9.11 -11.37 17.27
CA ILE A 16 -8.23 -10.35 17.86
C ILE A 16 -7.48 -10.81 19.13
N GLY A 17 -7.92 -11.90 19.76
CA GLY A 17 -7.28 -12.53 20.90
C GLY A 17 -6.36 -13.71 20.56
N ASP A 18 -6.22 -14.06 19.29
CA ASP A 18 -5.41 -15.20 18.87
C ASP A 18 -3.91 -14.92 19.11
N ARG A 19 -3.21 -15.91 19.62
CA ARG A 19 -1.77 -15.77 19.95
C ARG A 19 -0.86 -15.64 18.73
N ASP A 20 -1.33 -16.09 17.57
CA ASP A 20 -0.65 -16.06 16.29
C ASP A 20 -1.11 -14.90 15.39
N LEU A 21 -1.78 -13.90 15.98
CA LEU A 21 -2.24 -12.69 15.28
C LEU A 21 -1.60 -11.44 15.88
N THR A 22 -1.02 -10.61 15.01
CA THR A 22 -0.61 -9.23 15.33
C THR A 22 -1.43 -8.26 14.50
N VAL A 23 -2.05 -7.28 15.16
CA VAL A 23 -2.76 -6.18 14.50
C VAL A 23 -1.85 -4.96 14.50
N ILE A 24 -1.65 -4.34 13.33
CA ILE A 24 -0.77 -3.18 13.16
C ILE A 24 -1.58 -1.97 12.74
N ASP A 25 -1.49 -0.91 13.54
CA ASP A 25 -1.91 0.44 13.18
C ASP A 25 -0.82 1.08 12.33
N PHE A 26 -1.14 1.37 11.06
CA PHE A 26 -0.20 1.93 10.09
C PHE A 26 -0.73 3.25 9.52
N ARG A 27 -1.37 4.06 10.37
CA ARG A 27 -1.88 5.38 9.98
C ARG A 27 -0.75 6.34 9.70
N TRP A 28 -0.86 7.03 8.59
CA TRP A 28 0.05 8.08 8.15
C TRP A 28 -0.70 9.05 7.23
N HIS A 29 -0.41 10.34 7.34
CA HIS A 29 -1.06 11.39 6.57
C HIS A 29 -0.02 12.32 5.96
N LEU A 30 -0.09 12.55 4.65
CA LEU A 30 0.83 13.46 3.95
C LEU A 30 0.71 14.92 4.45
N LEU A 31 -0.49 15.37 4.69
CA LEU A 31 -0.83 16.72 5.15
C LEU A 31 -1.89 16.62 6.27
N GLY A 32 -1.55 16.00 7.37
CA GLY A 32 -2.50 15.73 8.43
C GLY A 32 -1.84 15.56 9.80
N PRO A 33 -2.60 15.11 10.78
CA PRO A 33 -2.06 14.83 12.10
C PRO A 33 -1.03 13.69 12.03
N ASP A 34 -0.12 13.69 12.98
CA ASP A 34 0.84 12.60 13.16
C ASP A 34 0.11 11.28 13.45
N GLY A 35 0.47 10.21 12.73
CA GLY A 35 -0.20 8.91 12.87
C GLY A 35 -0.03 8.30 14.27
N ARG A 36 1.11 8.55 14.91
CA ARG A 36 1.36 8.10 16.28
C ARG A 36 0.47 8.84 17.28
N ASP A 37 0.28 10.15 17.09
CA ASP A 37 -0.62 10.93 17.93
C ASP A 37 -2.07 10.45 17.82
N GLU A 38 -2.51 10.10 16.61
CA GLU A 38 -3.81 9.50 16.37
C GLU A 38 -3.94 8.11 17.01
N TYR A 39 -2.88 7.29 16.94
CA TYR A 39 -2.83 6.00 17.63
C TYR A 39 -3.00 6.15 19.14
N LEU A 40 -2.33 7.13 19.75
CA LEU A 40 -2.41 7.39 21.20
C LEU A 40 -3.79 7.91 21.63
N ARG A 41 -4.54 8.56 20.73
CA ARG A 41 -5.93 8.99 20.99
C ARG A 41 -6.93 7.84 20.93
N GLY A 42 -6.61 6.80 20.17
CA GLY A 42 -7.42 5.60 20.07
C GLY A 42 -7.02 4.70 18.92
N HIS A 43 -6.94 3.42 19.20
CA HIS A 43 -6.58 2.37 18.25
C HIS A 43 -7.42 1.10 18.48
N ILE A 44 -7.42 0.19 17.53
CA ILE A 44 -8.08 -1.12 17.67
C ILE A 44 -7.41 -1.87 18.84
N PRO A 45 -8.18 -2.47 19.76
CA PRO A 45 -7.62 -3.13 20.94
C PRO A 45 -6.49 -4.09 20.61
N GLY A 46 -5.37 -3.97 21.34
CA GLY A 46 -4.17 -4.78 21.14
C GLY A 46 -3.32 -4.42 19.91
N ALA A 47 -3.71 -3.48 19.09
CA ALA A 47 -2.93 -3.07 17.93
C ALA A 47 -1.61 -2.40 18.34
N VAL A 48 -0.56 -2.68 17.58
CA VAL A 48 0.77 -2.07 17.72
C VAL A 48 0.94 -1.02 16.62
N PHE A 49 1.47 0.15 16.97
CA PHE A 49 1.78 1.18 15.99
C PHE A 49 3.10 0.90 15.28
N VAL A 50 3.10 0.99 13.96
CA VAL A 50 4.30 1.01 13.12
C VAL A 50 4.26 2.27 12.26
N ASP A 51 5.35 3.03 12.28
CA ASP A 51 5.48 4.26 11.49
C ASP A 51 5.89 3.94 10.06
N LEU A 52 5.26 4.57 9.06
CA LEU A 52 5.67 4.49 7.65
C LEU A 52 7.13 4.88 7.46
N GLU A 53 7.59 5.92 8.16
CA GLU A 53 8.98 6.38 8.06
C GLU A 53 9.98 5.35 8.57
N ALA A 54 9.63 4.54 9.57
CA ALA A 54 10.48 3.47 10.08
C ALA A 54 10.70 2.32 9.07
N VAL A 55 9.75 2.15 8.15
CA VAL A 55 9.83 1.18 7.04
C VAL A 55 10.00 1.85 5.68
N THR A 56 10.56 3.06 5.67
CA THR A 56 10.98 3.82 4.49
C THR A 56 12.50 3.84 4.40
N GLY A 57 13.02 3.68 3.20
CA GLY A 57 14.46 3.70 2.94
C GLY A 57 15.04 5.11 2.87
N THR A 58 16.35 5.20 2.95
CA THR A 58 17.10 6.46 2.78
C THR A 58 17.80 6.55 1.41
N ARG A 59 17.69 5.53 0.57
CA ARG A 59 18.32 5.43 -0.73
C ARG A 59 17.29 5.02 -1.78
N GLY A 60 17.38 5.59 -2.97
CA GLY A 60 16.46 5.38 -4.08
C GLY A 60 15.75 6.68 -4.45
N GLY A 61 14.96 6.64 -5.52
CA GLY A 61 14.17 7.78 -5.98
C GLY A 61 12.87 7.95 -5.18
N GLY A 62 12.38 9.19 -5.20
CA GLY A 62 11.08 9.53 -4.61
C GLY A 62 11.08 9.78 -3.10
N ARG A 63 9.89 10.12 -2.58
CA ARG A 63 9.72 10.51 -1.16
C ARG A 63 9.73 9.32 -0.18
N HIS A 64 9.28 8.14 -0.61
CA HIS A 64 9.24 6.94 0.24
C HIS A 64 9.99 5.78 -0.42
N PRO A 65 11.33 5.84 -0.52
CA PRO A 65 12.13 4.76 -1.08
C PRO A 65 11.88 3.44 -0.36
N LEU A 66 12.13 2.34 -1.04
CA LEU A 66 12.01 1.02 -0.43
C LEU A 66 13.03 0.83 0.70
N PRO A 67 12.60 0.26 1.84
CA PRO A 67 13.48 0.02 2.97
C PRO A 67 14.48 -1.10 2.67
N ALA A 68 15.57 -1.10 3.42
CA ALA A 68 16.43 -2.28 3.52
C ALA A 68 15.72 -3.39 4.31
N ALA A 69 16.03 -4.64 4.00
CA ALA A 69 15.40 -5.81 4.63
C ALA A 69 15.49 -5.79 6.17
N TRP A 70 16.61 -5.32 6.72
CA TRP A 70 16.81 -5.24 8.17
C TRP A 70 15.87 -4.23 8.86
N GLN A 71 15.45 -3.15 8.17
CA GLN A 71 14.52 -2.15 8.71
C GLN A 71 13.15 -2.77 8.93
N VAL A 72 12.59 -3.44 7.90
CA VAL A 72 11.31 -4.15 8.02
C VAL A 72 11.40 -5.27 9.06
N GLN A 73 12.51 -6.03 9.06
CA GLN A 73 12.71 -7.09 10.05
C GLN A 73 12.70 -6.54 11.47
N ASP A 74 13.42 -5.47 11.74
CA ASP A 74 13.51 -4.87 13.07
C ASP A 74 12.17 -4.33 13.57
N GLU A 75 11.43 -3.61 12.69
CA GLU A 75 10.10 -3.09 13.04
C GLU A 75 9.08 -4.21 13.26
N MET A 76 9.07 -5.25 12.42
CA MET A 76 8.18 -6.39 12.63
C MET A 76 8.52 -7.17 13.92
N GLN A 77 9.79 -7.33 14.23
CA GLN A 77 10.20 -7.94 15.51
C GLN A 77 9.76 -7.09 16.70
N LYS A 78 9.88 -5.76 16.64
CA LYS A 78 9.36 -4.84 17.68
C LYS A 78 7.85 -4.96 17.83
N ALA A 79 7.13 -5.17 16.71
CA ALA A 79 5.69 -5.40 16.71
C ALA A 79 5.27 -6.80 17.18
N GLY A 80 6.22 -7.67 17.56
CA GLY A 80 5.95 -9.03 18.06
C GLY A 80 5.65 -10.05 16.95
N VAL A 81 6.07 -9.78 15.71
CA VAL A 81 5.85 -10.67 14.58
C VAL A 81 6.91 -11.76 14.51
N ASP A 82 6.49 -13.01 14.37
CA ASP A 82 7.29 -14.18 14.03
C ASP A 82 7.04 -14.57 12.56
N ASP A 83 7.83 -15.51 12.01
CA ASP A 83 7.68 -15.98 10.62
C ASP A 83 6.28 -16.56 10.31
N GLY A 84 5.60 -17.11 11.30
CA GLY A 84 4.26 -17.71 11.18
C GLY A 84 3.10 -16.85 11.67
N THR A 85 3.37 -15.64 12.17
CA THR A 85 2.33 -14.75 12.71
C THR A 85 1.45 -14.24 11.57
N LYS A 86 0.13 -14.31 11.75
CA LYS A 86 -0.81 -13.59 10.91
C LYS A 86 -0.71 -12.09 11.24
N VAL A 87 -0.54 -11.27 10.21
CA VAL A 87 -0.46 -9.82 10.39
C VAL A 87 -1.64 -9.15 9.70
N VAL A 88 -2.45 -8.42 10.47
CA VAL A 88 -3.51 -7.56 9.94
C VAL A 88 -3.08 -6.11 10.06
N VAL A 89 -2.96 -5.42 8.94
CA VAL A 89 -2.59 -4.00 8.88
C VAL A 89 -3.83 -3.16 8.63
N TYR A 90 -4.00 -2.08 9.35
CA TYR A 90 -5.05 -1.12 9.07
C TYR A 90 -4.55 0.33 9.07
N ASP A 91 -5.31 1.18 8.41
CA ASP A 91 -5.23 2.64 8.45
C ASP A 91 -6.63 3.26 8.64
N ASP A 92 -6.74 4.56 8.49
CA ASP A 92 -8.01 5.29 8.47
C ASP A 92 -8.36 5.88 7.09
N ALA A 93 -7.61 5.47 6.06
CA ALA A 93 -7.66 5.97 4.70
C ALA A 93 -8.08 4.90 3.67
N GLY A 94 -8.95 3.96 4.06
CA GLY A 94 -9.49 2.92 3.17
C GLY A 94 -8.48 1.87 2.73
N GLY A 95 -7.39 1.67 3.47
CA GLY A 95 -6.33 0.70 3.17
C GLY A 95 -5.21 1.26 2.29
N SER A 96 -5.26 2.55 1.91
CA SER A 96 -4.32 3.14 0.95
C SER A 96 -2.88 3.24 1.46
N VAL A 97 -2.70 3.33 2.78
CA VAL A 97 -1.41 3.33 3.46
C VAL A 97 -1.08 1.92 3.97
N ALA A 98 -2.06 1.23 4.56
CA ALA A 98 -1.91 -0.14 5.05
C ALA A 98 -1.41 -1.12 3.98
N ALA A 99 -1.86 -0.95 2.73
CA ALA A 99 -1.40 -1.74 1.59
C ALA A 99 0.12 -1.62 1.35
N ARG A 100 0.76 -0.51 1.76
CA ARG A 100 2.22 -0.38 1.64
C ARG A 100 2.94 -1.37 2.56
N LEU A 101 2.53 -1.50 3.82
CA LEU A 101 3.14 -2.47 4.74
C LEU A 101 2.79 -3.90 4.32
N TRP A 102 1.54 -4.16 3.89
CA TRP A 102 1.15 -5.44 3.31
C TRP A 102 2.06 -5.85 2.14
N PHE A 103 2.33 -4.93 1.21
CA PHE A 103 3.24 -5.16 0.08
C PHE A 103 4.68 -5.45 0.55
N LEU A 104 5.21 -4.65 1.48
CA LEU A 104 6.56 -4.83 2.00
C LEU A 104 6.73 -6.18 2.70
N LEU A 105 5.75 -6.59 3.51
CA LEU A 105 5.75 -7.89 4.17
C LEU A 105 5.84 -9.03 3.14
N GLY A 106 4.96 -9.03 2.13
CA GLY A 106 4.99 -10.03 1.06
C GLY A 106 6.29 -9.98 0.25
N TRP A 107 6.79 -8.77 -0.04
CA TRP A 107 8.04 -8.59 -0.78
C TRP A 107 9.25 -9.14 -0.04
N PHE A 108 9.26 -9.06 1.29
CA PHE A 108 10.29 -9.66 2.16
C PHE A 108 9.96 -11.07 2.63
N GLY A 109 8.99 -11.73 1.99
CA GLY A 109 8.71 -13.15 2.12
C GLY A 109 7.87 -13.56 3.32
N HIS A 110 7.16 -12.64 3.96
CA HIS A 110 6.08 -12.97 4.88
C HIS A 110 4.87 -13.46 4.06
N GLY A 111 4.25 -14.58 4.47
CA GLY A 111 3.20 -15.21 3.68
C GLY A 111 1.79 -15.09 4.30
N ALA A 112 1.68 -14.47 5.47
CA ALA A 112 0.43 -14.39 6.24
C ALA A 112 0.13 -12.95 6.65
N GLN A 113 -0.02 -12.04 5.66
CA GLN A 113 -0.40 -10.65 5.87
C GLN A 113 -1.73 -10.32 5.19
N ALA A 114 -2.50 -9.45 5.81
CA ALA A 114 -3.78 -8.94 5.30
C ALA A 114 -3.95 -7.46 5.61
N VAL A 115 -4.76 -6.77 4.80
CA VAL A 115 -5.30 -5.44 5.12
C VAL A 115 -6.70 -5.60 5.70
N LEU A 116 -7.04 -4.80 6.70
CA LEU A 116 -8.40 -4.71 7.24
C LEU A 116 -9.28 -3.94 6.26
N ASP A 117 -10.27 -4.61 5.69
CA ASP A 117 -11.23 -4.00 4.76
C ASP A 117 -12.01 -2.86 5.41
N GLY A 118 -11.91 -1.66 4.82
CA GLY A 118 -12.46 -0.43 5.35
C GLY A 118 -11.71 0.16 6.55
N GLY A 119 -10.60 -0.45 6.95
CA GLY A 119 -9.69 0.06 7.98
C GLY A 119 -10.37 0.33 9.33
N MET A 120 -9.88 1.34 10.04
CA MET A 120 -10.39 1.75 11.34
C MET A 120 -11.88 2.09 11.32
N ARG A 121 -12.38 2.66 10.23
CA ARG A 121 -13.80 3.03 10.09
C ARG A 121 -14.72 1.80 10.16
N ALA A 122 -14.30 0.67 9.57
CA ALA A 122 -15.07 -0.57 9.54
C ALA A 122 -15.04 -1.32 10.87
N TRP A 123 -14.11 -1.02 11.77
CA TRP A 123 -14.00 -1.68 13.06
C TRP A 123 -15.29 -1.55 13.87
N GLY A 124 -15.80 -0.32 14.04
CA GLY A 124 -17.13 -0.06 14.59
C GLY A 124 -17.31 -0.34 16.09
N GLU A 125 -16.26 -0.77 16.79
CA GLU A 125 -16.24 -1.09 18.21
C GLU A 125 -15.40 -0.06 19.00
N PRO A 126 -15.50 -0.04 20.34
CA PRO A 126 -14.67 0.84 21.15
C PRO A 126 -13.18 0.69 20.89
N LEU A 127 -12.50 1.81 20.86
CA LEU A 127 -11.04 1.89 20.74
C LEU A 127 -10.40 1.88 22.13
N GLU A 128 -9.13 1.47 22.20
CA GLU A 128 -8.34 1.62 23.41
C GLU A 128 -7.22 2.65 23.24
N THR A 129 -6.70 3.15 24.35
CA THR A 129 -5.57 4.09 24.41
C THR A 129 -4.36 3.49 25.10
N ARG A 130 -4.51 2.28 25.64
CA ARG A 130 -3.44 1.57 26.34
C ARG A 130 -2.49 0.95 25.32
N ILE A 131 -1.24 1.38 25.34
CA ILE A 131 -0.19 0.77 24.51
C ILE A 131 0.04 -0.68 24.97
N PRO A 132 -0.11 -1.67 24.08
CA PRO A 132 0.12 -3.07 24.45
C PRO A 132 1.59 -3.32 24.81
N SER A 133 1.82 -4.21 25.77
CA SER A 133 3.16 -4.73 26.04
C SER A 133 3.44 -5.88 25.09
N VAL A 134 4.42 -5.70 24.22
CA VAL A 134 4.76 -6.66 23.18
C VAL A 134 6.09 -7.33 23.48
N VAL A 135 6.14 -8.65 23.41
CA VAL A 135 7.40 -9.41 23.41
C VAL A 135 7.97 -9.36 22.01
N ARG A 136 9.25 -9.02 21.89
CA ARG A 136 9.93 -8.95 20.60
C ARG A 136 9.84 -10.28 19.87
N GLY A 137 9.35 -10.26 18.63
CA GLY A 137 9.23 -11.43 17.77
C GLY A 137 10.54 -11.86 17.09
N ALA A 138 10.45 -12.91 16.28
CA ALA A 138 11.59 -13.52 15.59
C ALA A 138 11.44 -13.53 14.06
N PHE A 139 10.65 -12.59 13.51
CA PHE A 139 10.49 -12.43 12.05
C PHE A 139 11.84 -12.31 11.35
N ARG A 140 11.99 -13.00 10.22
CA ARG A 140 13.18 -12.97 9.37
C ARG A 140 12.81 -12.57 7.95
N SER A 141 13.26 -11.40 7.54
CA SER A 141 13.12 -10.97 6.15
C SER A 141 13.89 -11.90 5.21
N ARG A 142 13.26 -12.30 4.11
CA ARG A 142 13.88 -13.06 3.02
C ARG A 142 14.41 -12.11 1.95
N PRO A 143 15.34 -12.57 1.08
CA PRO A 143 15.74 -11.78 -0.09
C PRO A 143 14.51 -11.40 -0.91
N PRO A 144 14.32 -10.10 -1.21
CA PRO A 144 13.14 -9.63 -1.92
C PRO A 144 13.14 -10.05 -3.38
N ASP A 145 11.96 -10.32 -3.93
CA ASP A 145 11.79 -10.51 -5.37
C ASP A 145 11.91 -9.17 -6.11
N ARG A 146 13.10 -8.93 -6.64
CA ARG A 146 13.40 -7.70 -7.37
C ARG A 146 12.65 -7.55 -8.69
N THR A 147 12.09 -8.63 -9.23
CA THR A 147 11.29 -8.56 -10.46
C THR A 147 9.98 -7.81 -10.26
N ARG A 148 9.52 -7.69 -9.02
CA ARG A 148 8.32 -6.93 -8.65
C ARG A 148 8.52 -5.42 -8.57
N ILE A 149 9.76 -4.93 -8.71
CA ILE A 149 10.10 -3.51 -8.57
C ILE A 149 10.73 -3.00 -9.86
N LEU A 150 10.30 -1.82 -10.28
CA LEU A 150 10.94 -1.06 -11.35
C LEU A 150 11.53 0.22 -10.75
N ASP A 151 12.68 0.62 -11.29
CA ASP A 151 13.29 1.94 -11.11
C ASP A 151 12.91 2.87 -12.28
N PHE A 152 13.43 4.08 -12.24
CA PHE A 152 13.16 5.11 -13.24
C PHE A 152 13.58 4.65 -14.66
N GLU A 153 14.77 4.08 -14.80
CA GLU A 153 15.31 3.63 -16.08
C GLU A 153 14.47 2.50 -16.69
N ALA A 154 14.02 1.56 -15.84
CA ALA A 154 13.17 0.46 -16.30
C ALA A 154 11.78 0.94 -16.74
N VAL A 155 11.23 1.98 -16.10
CA VAL A 155 9.95 2.57 -16.51
C VAL A 155 10.09 3.35 -17.82
N GLN A 156 11.20 4.07 -18.04
CA GLN A 156 11.45 4.74 -19.31
C GLN A 156 11.52 3.78 -20.50
N LEU A 157 11.96 2.56 -20.28
CA LEU A 157 12.11 1.51 -21.28
C LEU A 157 10.93 0.52 -21.31
N LEU A 158 9.84 0.86 -20.61
CA LEU A 158 8.70 -0.06 -20.48
C LEU A 158 7.94 -0.17 -21.80
N GLU A 159 7.88 -1.37 -22.36
CA GLU A 159 7.14 -1.67 -23.58
C GLU A 159 6.18 -2.84 -23.37
N GLY A 160 4.99 -2.75 -23.97
CA GLY A 160 4.02 -3.85 -24.02
C GLY A 160 3.40 -4.23 -22.68
N VAL A 161 3.63 -3.46 -21.62
CA VAL A 161 3.02 -3.67 -20.31
C VAL A 161 2.29 -2.38 -19.88
N PRO A 162 1.04 -2.45 -19.46
CA PRO A 162 0.31 -1.29 -18.95
C PRO A 162 1.05 -0.62 -17.80
N LEU A 163 1.16 0.71 -17.86
CA LEU A 163 1.63 1.56 -16.76
C LEU A 163 0.42 2.27 -16.16
N ILE A 164 0.23 2.20 -14.85
CA ILE A 164 -0.94 2.71 -14.14
C ILE A 164 -0.54 3.81 -13.17
N ASP A 165 -1.22 4.96 -13.25
CA ASP A 165 -1.17 6.03 -12.26
C ASP A 165 -2.33 5.90 -11.27
N ALA A 166 -2.01 5.58 -10.03
CA ALA A 166 -2.96 5.42 -8.92
C ALA A 166 -3.37 6.75 -8.26
N ARG A 167 -2.83 7.89 -8.68
CA ARG A 167 -3.17 9.20 -8.12
C ARG A 167 -4.59 9.62 -8.50
N ALA A 168 -5.11 10.65 -7.81
CA ALA A 168 -6.36 11.29 -8.19
C ALA A 168 -6.30 11.83 -9.64
N GLY A 169 -7.44 11.76 -10.35
CA GLY A 169 -7.50 12.10 -11.77
C GLY A 169 -7.09 13.54 -12.10
N GLU A 170 -7.32 14.49 -11.22
CA GLU A 170 -6.85 15.88 -11.38
C GLU A 170 -5.32 15.99 -11.34
N ARG A 171 -4.65 15.15 -10.54
CA ARG A 171 -3.17 15.10 -10.51
C ARG A 171 -2.62 14.45 -11.78
N TYR A 172 -3.26 13.36 -12.23
CA TYR A 172 -2.93 12.70 -13.49
C TYR A 172 -3.02 13.68 -14.68
N ARG A 173 -4.14 14.40 -14.80
CA ARG A 173 -4.34 15.35 -15.90
C ARG A 173 -3.45 16.60 -15.86
N GLY A 174 -2.78 16.86 -14.72
CA GLY A 174 -1.99 18.06 -14.52
C GLY A 174 -2.83 19.30 -14.15
N ASP A 175 -4.12 19.10 -13.81
CA ASP A 175 -4.99 20.19 -13.35
C ASP A 175 -4.56 20.74 -11.97
N SER A 176 -3.94 19.87 -11.15
CA SER A 176 -3.46 20.19 -9.81
C SER A 176 -2.26 19.33 -9.43
N GLU A 177 -1.21 19.93 -8.88
CA GLU A 177 -0.09 19.22 -8.26
C GLU A 177 0.42 19.98 -7.03
N PRO A 178 -0.10 19.63 -5.85
CA PRO A 178 0.23 20.37 -4.62
C PRO A 178 1.56 19.96 -3.98
N VAL A 179 2.22 18.89 -4.47
CA VAL A 179 3.33 18.25 -3.76
C VAL A 179 4.62 18.21 -4.57
N ASP A 180 4.53 17.85 -5.85
CA ASP A 180 5.69 17.59 -6.71
C ASP A 180 5.96 18.74 -7.68
N PRO A 181 7.20 18.90 -8.20
CA PRO A 181 7.58 20.09 -8.99
C PRO A 181 6.94 20.16 -10.38
N LYS A 182 6.46 19.04 -10.93
CA LYS A 182 5.80 18.99 -12.24
C LYS A 182 4.39 18.44 -12.12
N ALA A 183 3.43 19.04 -12.84
CA ALA A 183 2.06 18.56 -12.95
C ALA A 183 1.91 17.69 -14.20
N GLY A 184 1.08 16.64 -14.13
CA GLY A 184 0.84 15.70 -15.23
C GLY A 184 1.14 14.24 -14.84
N HIS A 185 1.44 13.40 -15.83
CA HIS A 185 1.68 11.96 -15.65
C HIS A 185 2.84 11.46 -16.53
N VAL A 186 3.29 10.25 -16.25
CA VAL A 186 4.29 9.55 -17.09
C VAL A 186 3.65 9.26 -18.45
N PRO A 187 4.26 9.65 -19.59
CA PRO A 187 3.71 9.36 -20.91
C PRO A 187 3.41 7.87 -21.09
N GLY A 188 2.24 7.55 -21.65
CA GLY A 188 1.73 6.19 -21.80
C GLY A 188 1.03 5.61 -20.57
N ALA A 189 1.02 6.30 -19.44
CA ALA A 189 0.32 5.83 -18.25
C ALA A 189 -1.20 5.97 -18.36
N LEU A 190 -1.92 4.98 -17.83
CA LEU A 190 -3.37 4.97 -17.70
C LEU A 190 -3.79 5.49 -16.33
N SER A 191 -4.82 6.33 -16.27
CA SER A 191 -5.38 6.82 -15.01
C SER A 191 -6.23 5.74 -14.35
N ALA A 192 -5.84 5.31 -13.15
CA ALA A 192 -6.60 4.38 -12.34
C ALA A 192 -6.56 4.76 -10.85
N PRO A 193 -7.22 5.84 -10.44
CA PRO A 193 -7.20 6.33 -9.07
C PRO A 193 -7.53 5.21 -8.07
N TRP A 194 -6.66 5.01 -7.06
CA TRP A 194 -6.82 3.93 -6.07
C TRP A 194 -8.18 3.95 -5.37
N VAL A 195 -8.75 5.14 -5.15
CA VAL A 195 -10.05 5.29 -4.50
C VAL A 195 -11.18 4.60 -5.27
N GLU A 196 -11.02 4.40 -6.57
CA GLU A 196 -12.00 3.71 -7.41
C GLU A 196 -12.00 2.18 -7.22
N ASN A 197 -11.07 1.62 -6.45
CA ASN A 197 -11.14 0.23 -6.00
C ASN A 197 -12.16 0.05 -4.87
N LEU A 198 -12.62 1.14 -4.28
CA LEU A 198 -13.55 1.12 -3.16
C LEU A 198 -14.99 1.39 -3.61
N ARG A 199 -15.91 0.85 -2.83
CA ARG A 199 -17.33 1.20 -2.87
C ARG A 199 -17.58 2.49 -2.07
N ALA A 200 -18.78 3.03 -2.18
CA ALA A 200 -19.19 4.23 -1.45
C ALA A 200 -19.13 4.11 0.09
N ASP A 201 -19.21 2.89 0.61
CA ASP A 201 -19.07 2.59 2.04
C ASP A 201 -17.60 2.51 2.51
N GLY A 202 -16.64 2.63 1.59
CA GLY A 202 -15.20 2.58 1.86
C GLY A 202 -14.61 1.19 1.94
N LEU A 203 -15.39 0.14 1.65
CA LEU A 203 -14.89 -1.23 1.52
C LEU A 203 -14.43 -1.49 0.08
N PHE A 204 -13.54 -2.47 -0.09
CA PHE A 204 -13.15 -2.90 -1.43
C PHE A 204 -14.36 -3.38 -2.24
N LYS A 205 -14.32 -3.12 -3.53
CA LYS A 205 -15.21 -3.76 -4.51
C LYS A 205 -15.00 -5.27 -4.50
N SER A 206 -15.98 -6.03 -4.99
CA SER A 206 -15.84 -7.48 -5.16
C SER A 206 -14.69 -7.83 -6.12
N ALA A 207 -14.18 -9.06 -6.01
CA ALA A 207 -13.16 -9.56 -6.94
C ALA A 207 -13.57 -9.45 -8.41
N GLU A 208 -14.87 -9.65 -8.70
CA GLU A 208 -15.42 -9.52 -10.04
C GLU A 208 -15.42 -8.07 -10.52
N GLU A 209 -15.93 -7.11 -9.72
CA GLU A 209 -15.92 -5.69 -10.05
C GLU A 209 -14.50 -5.13 -10.22
N LEU A 210 -13.54 -5.59 -9.40
CA LEU A 210 -12.14 -5.22 -9.56
C LEU A 210 -11.54 -5.80 -10.84
N ARG A 211 -11.85 -7.05 -11.17
CA ARG A 211 -11.39 -7.68 -12.42
C ARG A 211 -11.92 -6.93 -13.63
N ASP A 212 -13.20 -6.63 -13.66
CA ASP A 212 -13.84 -5.89 -14.77
C ASP A 212 -13.18 -4.51 -14.93
N ARG A 213 -12.89 -3.84 -13.81
CA ARG A 213 -12.19 -2.56 -13.80
C ARG A 213 -10.81 -2.66 -14.45
N TYR A 214 -9.97 -3.59 -14.00
CA TYR A 214 -8.61 -3.72 -14.55
C TYR A 214 -8.61 -4.23 -15.99
N PHE A 215 -9.51 -5.14 -16.35
CA PHE A 215 -9.65 -5.61 -17.72
C PHE A 215 -10.10 -4.51 -18.67
N SER A 216 -10.98 -3.61 -18.25
CA SER A 216 -11.37 -2.44 -19.05
C SER A 216 -10.21 -1.47 -19.33
N LEU A 217 -9.14 -1.53 -18.51
CA LEU A 217 -7.89 -0.80 -18.70
C LEU A 217 -6.83 -1.58 -19.51
N GLY A 218 -7.17 -2.78 -20.02
CA GLY A 218 -6.23 -3.66 -20.71
C GLY A 218 -5.23 -4.35 -19.76
N VAL A 219 -5.52 -4.43 -18.46
CA VAL A 219 -4.66 -5.05 -17.44
C VAL A 219 -5.15 -6.47 -17.16
N GLU A 220 -4.84 -7.40 -18.05
CA GLU A 220 -5.20 -8.82 -17.90
C GLU A 220 -4.00 -9.66 -17.41
N GLU A 221 -2.80 -9.36 -17.91
CA GLU A 221 -1.56 -10.10 -17.65
C GLU A 221 -0.64 -9.40 -16.63
N GLY A 222 -1.11 -8.30 -16.04
CA GLY A 222 -0.39 -7.50 -15.07
C GLY A 222 -0.09 -6.08 -15.53
N ALA A 223 0.40 -5.27 -14.61
CA ALA A 223 0.76 -3.88 -14.86
C ALA A 223 1.94 -3.42 -13.98
N VAL A 224 2.55 -2.32 -14.37
CA VAL A 224 3.40 -1.51 -13.48
C VAL A 224 2.54 -0.40 -12.88
N VAL A 225 2.55 -0.25 -11.57
CA VAL A 225 1.74 0.74 -10.86
C VAL A 225 2.63 1.75 -10.17
N TYR A 226 2.31 3.03 -10.30
CA TYR A 226 2.91 4.11 -9.55
C TYR A 226 1.85 5.05 -8.95
N CYS A 227 2.26 5.89 -8.01
CA CYS A 227 1.40 6.96 -7.48
C CYS A 227 2.22 8.24 -7.25
N GLY A 228 2.01 8.95 -6.14
CA GLY A 228 2.86 10.08 -5.76
C GLY A 228 4.24 9.66 -5.25
N SER A 229 4.30 8.60 -4.43
CA SER A 229 5.54 8.17 -3.74
C SER A 229 5.62 6.65 -3.48
N GLY A 230 4.87 5.84 -4.23
CA GLY A 230 4.87 4.39 -4.12
C GLY A 230 4.07 3.82 -2.92
N VAL A 231 3.37 4.64 -2.16
CA VAL A 231 2.53 4.20 -1.04
C VAL A 231 1.18 3.72 -1.57
N ASN A 232 0.35 4.61 -2.10
CA ASN A 232 -0.99 4.28 -2.59
C ASN A 232 -1.00 3.34 -3.82
N ALA A 233 0.09 3.27 -4.58
CA ALA A 233 0.25 2.29 -5.66
C ALA A 233 0.11 0.84 -5.16
N CYS A 234 0.50 0.59 -3.91
CA CYS A 234 0.34 -0.72 -3.28
C CYS A 234 -1.14 -1.10 -3.07
N HIS A 235 -2.05 -0.12 -2.99
CA HIS A 235 -3.48 -0.39 -2.93
C HIS A 235 -4.01 -0.95 -4.25
N ASP A 236 -3.56 -0.43 -5.39
CA ASP A 236 -3.92 -1.01 -6.70
C ASP A 236 -3.30 -2.40 -6.87
N LEU A 237 -2.07 -2.63 -6.38
CA LEU A 237 -1.47 -3.96 -6.38
C LEU A 237 -2.28 -4.96 -5.53
N LEU A 238 -2.79 -4.53 -4.37
CA LEU A 238 -3.69 -5.34 -3.54
C LEU A 238 -5.01 -5.61 -4.28
N ALA A 239 -5.60 -4.59 -4.89
CA ALA A 239 -6.83 -4.73 -5.67
C ALA A 239 -6.66 -5.66 -6.88
N MET A 240 -5.52 -5.63 -7.57
CA MET A 240 -5.17 -6.57 -8.63
C MET A 240 -5.05 -8.00 -8.09
N GLU A 241 -4.43 -8.21 -6.93
CA GLU A 241 -4.36 -9.53 -6.28
C GLU A 241 -5.75 -10.07 -5.92
N LEU A 242 -6.63 -9.21 -5.38
CA LEU A 242 -8.03 -9.56 -5.10
C LEU A 242 -8.82 -9.90 -6.38
N ALA A 243 -8.55 -9.21 -7.48
CA ALA A 243 -9.14 -9.46 -8.79
C ALA A 243 -8.61 -10.73 -9.47
N GLY A 244 -7.54 -11.33 -8.94
CA GLY A 244 -6.82 -12.44 -9.57
C GLY A 244 -6.01 -12.03 -10.82
N VAL A 245 -5.62 -10.76 -10.93
CA VAL A 245 -4.73 -10.25 -11.96
C VAL A 245 -3.27 -10.52 -11.54
N PRO A 246 -2.50 -11.28 -12.31
CA PRO A 246 -1.13 -11.64 -11.95
C PRO A 246 -0.13 -10.50 -12.19
N ASN A 247 1.13 -10.72 -11.82
CA ASN A 247 2.30 -9.93 -12.26
C ASN A 247 2.22 -8.43 -11.98
N GLY A 248 1.53 -8.01 -10.93
CA GLY A 248 1.56 -6.62 -10.48
C GLY A 248 2.95 -6.20 -10.01
N ARG A 249 3.50 -5.10 -10.55
CA ARG A 249 4.82 -4.56 -10.24
C ARG A 249 4.72 -3.10 -9.79
N LEU A 250 5.64 -2.69 -8.93
CA LEU A 250 5.67 -1.35 -8.37
C LEU A 250 6.81 -0.53 -8.98
N TYR A 251 6.50 0.64 -9.53
CA TYR A 251 7.49 1.70 -9.67
C TYR A 251 7.58 2.47 -8.35
N ALA A 252 8.55 2.09 -7.51
CA ALA A 252 8.63 2.56 -6.14
C ALA A 252 8.92 4.07 -6.01
N GLY A 253 9.74 4.63 -6.91
CA GLY A 253 10.06 6.06 -6.96
C GLY A 253 8.84 6.92 -7.30
N SER A 254 7.95 6.39 -8.13
CA SER A 254 6.68 7.01 -8.51
C SER A 254 6.84 8.43 -9.09
N TRP A 255 5.76 9.23 -9.04
CA TRP A 255 5.78 10.59 -9.57
C TRP A 255 6.80 11.49 -8.87
N SER A 256 7.01 11.31 -7.57
CA SER A 256 8.02 12.06 -6.81
C SER A 256 9.46 11.80 -7.27
N ASP A 257 9.71 10.69 -7.93
CA ASP A 257 10.98 10.40 -8.59
C ASP A 257 10.97 10.93 -10.03
N TRP A 258 9.98 10.53 -10.83
CA TRP A 258 9.85 10.92 -12.23
C TRP A 258 9.92 12.42 -12.45
N SER A 259 9.19 13.20 -11.64
CA SER A 259 9.09 14.65 -11.77
C SER A 259 10.38 15.41 -11.47
N HIS A 260 11.34 14.78 -10.79
CA HIS A 260 12.67 15.36 -10.51
C HIS A 260 13.69 15.06 -11.61
N HIS A 261 13.42 14.12 -12.50
CA HIS A 261 14.26 13.84 -13.66
C HIS A 261 13.94 14.79 -14.83
N ASP A 262 14.90 14.96 -15.74
CA ASP A 262 14.66 15.61 -17.03
C ASP A 262 14.01 14.60 -18.01
N ALA A 263 12.77 14.24 -17.69
CA ALA A 263 11.96 13.28 -18.41
C ALA A 263 10.68 13.92 -18.93
N PRO A 264 10.10 13.41 -20.05
CA PRO A 264 8.87 13.93 -20.61
C PRO A 264 7.69 13.74 -19.64
N VAL A 265 6.74 14.65 -19.74
CA VAL A 265 5.50 14.66 -18.96
C VAL A 265 4.32 14.82 -19.91
N ALA A 266 3.31 13.99 -19.76
CA ALA A 266 2.05 14.15 -20.44
C ALA A 266 1.02 14.83 -19.53
N THR A 267 0.02 15.50 -20.14
CA THR A 267 -1.08 16.17 -19.43
C THR A 267 -2.40 15.91 -20.18
N GLY A 268 -3.52 16.16 -19.51
CA GLY A 268 -4.82 15.88 -20.06
C GLY A 268 -5.32 14.47 -19.74
N LYS A 269 -6.37 14.04 -20.43
CA LYS A 269 -7.03 12.76 -20.15
C LYS A 269 -6.38 11.57 -20.85
N GLU A 270 -5.71 11.84 -21.97
CA GLU A 270 -5.11 10.81 -22.81
C GLU A 270 -3.73 10.43 -22.25
N PRO A 271 -3.29 9.18 -22.44
CA PRO A 271 -2.01 8.70 -21.92
C PRO A 271 -0.76 9.42 -22.47
N GLY A 272 -0.86 10.11 -23.62
CA GLY A 272 0.25 10.85 -24.22
C GLY A 272 1.07 10.06 -25.22
#